data_d620167173d03f36b687fe0bdb483e60
#
_entry.id   d620167173d03f36b687fe0bdb483e60
#
_cell.length_a   1.000
_cell.length_b   1.000
_cell.length_c   1.000
_cell.angle_alpha   90.00
_cell.angle_beta   90.00
_cell.angle_gamma   90.00
#
_symmetry.space_group_name_H-M   'P 1'
#
loop_
_entity.id
_entity.type
_entity.pdbx_description
1 polymer ?
#
loop_
_entity_poly.entity_id
_entity_poly.type
_entity_poly.pdbx_seq_one_letter_code
_entity_poly.pdbx_strand_id
1 'polypeptide(L)'
;MTALAGTQANLSPEPVNAATIREAVIDDISQIQQIYAHHVLSSTTTFEEVPPTEQTMRQRLEHVQEHGLPWLVAEIDGRILGYCYAAPYNLRSAYRYTIEDSIYMADGETGKGIGQALLTALLERCEQGPWRQIIAVIAGTQNQNSIALHRKLGFAHVGTQPDTGYKFGQWIDVVFMQRALGPGGSLPPEA
;
A
#
# COMPACT_ATOMS: atom_id res chain seq x y z
N MET A 1 9.18 -63.62 15.01
CA MET A 1 9.54 -62.45 14.22
C MET A 1 8.29 -61.61 14.06
N THR A 2 8.14 -60.58 14.90
CA THR A 2 6.96 -59.73 14.95
C THR A 2 7.38 -58.34 14.45
N ALA A 3 6.87 -57.92 13.31
CA ALA A 3 7.15 -56.64 12.71
C ALA A 3 6.26 -55.55 13.40
N LEU A 4 6.91 -54.58 13.97
CA LEU A 4 6.27 -53.38 14.50
C LEU A 4 6.04 -52.40 13.33
N ALA A 5 4.78 -52.18 12.97
CA ALA A 5 4.37 -51.11 12.05
C ALA A 5 4.41 -49.76 12.77
N GLY A 6 5.37 -48.94 12.37
CA GLY A 6 5.43 -47.52 12.85
C GLY A 6 4.37 -46.69 12.15
N THR A 7 3.42 -46.18 12.91
CA THR A 7 2.42 -45.21 12.46
C THR A 7 3.12 -43.86 12.30
N GLN A 8 3.36 -43.43 11.06
CA GLN A 8 3.74 -42.07 10.77
C GLN A 8 2.52 -41.17 10.94
N ALA A 9 2.58 -40.32 11.95
CA ALA A 9 1.60 -39.22 12.11
C ALA A 9 1.77 -38.23 10.96
N ASN A 10 0.75 -38.15 10.12
CA ASN A 10 0.64 -37.18 9.05
C ASN A 10 0.30 -35.82 9.70
N LEU A 11 1.35 -35.01 9.98
CA LEU A 11 1.19 -33.62 10.40
C LEU A 11 0.70 -32.83 9.20
N SER A 12 -0.61 -32.59 9.14
CA SER A 12 -1.17 -31.58 8.25
C SER A 12 -0.49 -30.23 8.58
N PRO A 13 -0.05 -29.45 7.58
CA PRO A 13 0.50 -28.13 7.87
C PRO A 13 -0.59 -27.30 8.58
N GLU A 14 -0.24 -26.72 9.73
CA GLU A 14 -1.10 -25.76 10.40
C GLU A 14 -1.50 -24.66 9.43
N PRO A 15 -2.74 -24.14 9.46
CA PRO A 15 -3.16 -23.05 8.58
C PRO A 15 -2.22 -21.88 8.86
N VAL A 16 -1.49 -21.43 7.84
CA VAL A 16 -0.71 -20.19 7.89
C VAL A 16 -1.68 -19.10 8.33
N ASN A 17 -1.46 -18.55 9.54
CA ASN A 17 -2.30 -17.49 10.08
C ASN A 17 -2.44 -16.40 9.02
N ALA A 18 -3.63 -16.25 8.44
CA ALA A 18 -3.88 -15.24 7.43
C ALA A 18 -3.74 -13.86 8.08
N ALA A 19 -2.99 -12.96 7.45
CA ALA A 19 -2.85 -11.61 7.97
C ALA A 19 -4.22 -10.94 8.11
N THR A 20 -4.48 -10.33 9.25
CA THR A 20 -5.66 -9.50 9.49
C THR A 20 -5.41 -8.11 8.90
N ILE A 21 -6.33 -7.64 8.06
CA ILE A 21 -6.31 -6.26 7.55
C ILE A 21 -7.25 -5.42 8.42
N ARG A 22 -6.70 -4.36 9.02
CA ARG A 22 -7.45 -3.44 9.89
C ARG A 22 -7.00 -2.00 9.73
N GLU A 23 -7.80 -1.08 10.25
CA GLU A 23 -7.40 0.32 10.37
C GLU A 23 -6.14 0.47 11.23
N ALA A 24 -5.25 1.36 10.81
CA ALA A 24 -4.09 1.74 11.59
C ALA A 24 -4.51 2.57 12.81
N VAL A 25 -3.87 2.30 13.92
CA VAL A 25 -4.01 3.07 15.16
C VAL A 25 -2.68 3.72 15.55
N ILE A 26 -2.71 4.65 16.49
CA ILE A 26 -1.52 5.38 16.93
C ILE A 26 -0.39 4.45 17.42
N ASP A 27 -0.75 3.34 18.04
CA ASP A 27 0.22 2.37 18.57
C ASP A 27 0.98 1.62 17.46
N ASP A 28 0.48 1.62 16.22
CA ASP A 28 1.15 1.04 15.05
C ASP A 28 2.28 1.91 14.50
N ILE A 29 2.32 3.20 14.88
CA ILE A 29 3.20 4.20 14.26
C ILE A 29 4.66 3.80 14.31
N SER A 30 5.12 3.20 15.40
CA SER A 30 6.52 2.78 15.51
C SER A 30 6.88 1.73 14.45
N GLN A 31 6.03 0.72 14.24
CA GLN A 31 6.27 -0.30 13.23
C GLN A 31 6.08 0.25 11.80
N ILE A 32 5.07 1.10 11.57
CA ILE A 32 4.86 1.78 10.28
C ILE A 32 6.07 2.63 9.91
N GLN A 33 6.59 3.41 10.86
CA GLN A 33 7.78 4.25 10.65
C GLN A 33 9.00 3.40 10.31
N GLN A 34 9.23 2.27 10.98
CA GLN A 34 10.34 1.37 10.69
C GLN A 34 10.26 0.79 9.28
N ILE A 35 9.07 0.36 8.84
CA ILE A 35 8.83 -0.13 7.48
C ILE A 35 9.17 0.99 6.48
N TYR A 36 8.65 2.20 6.69
CA TYR A 36 8.91 3.31 5.78
C TYR A 36 10.37 3.74 5.76
N ALA A 37 11.02 3.81 6.93
CA ALA A 37 12.43 4.12 7.06
C ALA A 37 13.33 3.16 6.28
N HIS A 38 13.00 1.85 6.31
CA HIS A 38 13.69 0.87 5.48
C HIS A 38 13.61 1.24 3.99
N HIS A 39 12.42 1.56 3.48
CA HIS A 39 12.25 1.96 2.07
C HIS A 39 12.98 3.27 1.73
N VAL A 40 12.97 4.25 2.63
CA VAL A 40 13.71 5.50 2.45
C VAL A 40 15.21 5.26 2.28
N LEU A 41 15.77 4.37 3.11
CA LEU A 41 17.22 4.15 3.18
C LEU A 41 17.75 3.12 2.18
N SER A 42 16.90 2.20 1.70
CA SER A 42 17.36 1.04 0.91
C SER A 42 16.75 0.92 -0.49
N SER A 43 15.75 1.74 -0.82
CA SER A 43 15.04 1.59 -2.10
C SER A 43 14.74 2.92 -2.78
N THR A 44 14.36 2.83 -4.06
CA THR A 44 13.89 3.96 -4.87
C THR A 44 12.36 4.07 -4.88
N THR A 45 11.64 3.28 -4.09
CA THR A 45 10.17 3.27 -4.05
C THR A 45 9.56 4.52 -3.42
N THR A 46 10.37 5.32 -2.73
CA THR A 46 10.03 6.66 -2.24
C THR A 46 11.17 7.62 -2.55
N PHE A 47 10.84 8.87 -2.81
CA PHE A 47 11.83 9.93 -3.07
C PHE A 47 12.27 10.69 -1.82
N GLU A 48 11.76 10.33 -0.65
CA GLU A 48 12.33 10.82 0.60
C GLU A 48 13.74 10.22 0.78
N GLU A 49 14.68 11.06 1.24
CA GLU A 49 16.09 10.67 1.46
C GLU A 49 16.43 10.56 2.95
N VAL A 50 15.60 11.20 3.81
CA VAL A 50 15.73 11.14 5.27
C VAL A 50 14.44 10.53 5.83
N PRO A 51 14.53 9.44 6.63
CA PRO A 51 13.36 8.84 7.24
C PRO A 51 12.61 9.85 8.13
N PRO A 52 11.27 9.94 8.02
CA PRO A 52 10.48 10.76 8.92
C PRO A 52 10.55 10.22 10.35
N THR A 53 10.34 11.10 11.32
CA THR A 53 10.20 10.69 12.72
C THR A 53 8.83 10.02 12.95
N GLU A 54 8.68 9.29 14.06
CA GLU A 54 7.37 8.76 14.47
C GLU A 54 6.34 9.88 14.64
N GLN A 55 6.74 11.04 15.17
CA GLN A 55 5.86 12.20 15.26
C GLN A 55 5.37 12.67 13.89
N THR A 56 6.23 12.71 12.88
CA THR A 56 5.85 13.07 11.52
C THR A 56 4.89 12.02 10.93
N MET A 57 5.14 10.72 11.16
CA MET A 57 4.26 9.65 10.69
C MET A 57 2.89 9.71 11.38
N ARG A 58 2.84 10.04 12.67
CA ARG A 58 1.59 10.28 13.40
C ARG A 58 0.78 11.41 12.76
N GLN A 59 1.41 12.54 12.48
CA GLN A 59 0.75 13.67 11.82
C GLN A 59 0.20 13.30 10.44
N ARG A 60 0.93 12.46 9.68
CA ARG A 60 0.44 11.95 8.40
C ARG A 60 -0.78 11.05 8.57
N LEU A 61 -0.78 10.16 9.55
CA LEU A 61 -1.93 9.30 9.87
C LEU A 61 -3.16 10.14 10.26
N GLU A 62 -2.99 11.08 11.19
CA GLU A 62 -4.03 12.02 11.62
C GLU A 62 -4.60 12.81 10.44
N HIS A 63 -3.74 13.35 9.58
CA HIS A 63 -4.15 14.07 8.38
C HIS A 63 -4.98 13.22 7.40
N VAL A 64 -4.60 11.97 7.18
CA VAL A 64 -5.36 11.03 6.34
C VAL A 64 -6.74 10.77 6.95
N GLN A 65 -6.80 10.53 8.27
CA GLN A 65 -8.05 10.26 8.99
C GLN A 65 -8.98 11.48 9.05
N GLU A 66 -8.44 12.69 9.19
CA GLU A 66 -9.20 13.96 9.14
C GLU A 66 -9.92 14.14 7.79
N HIS A 67 -9.36 13.61 6.71
CA HIS A 67 -9.99 13.61 5.39
C HIS A 67 -10.96 12.45 5.17
N GLY A 68 -11.22 11.64 6.20
CA GLY A 68 -12.06 10.45 6.10
C GLY A 68 -11.48 9.33 5.23
N LEU A 69 -10.17 9.38 4.97
CA LEU A 69 -9.46 8.42 4.13
C LEU A 69 -8.91 7.25 4.96
N PRO A 70 -8.88 6.03 4.40
CA PRO A 70 -8.38 4.86 5.11
C PRO A 70 -6.84 4.83 5.17
N TRP A 71 -6.33 4.38 6.32
CA TRP A 71 -4.96 3.91 6.49
C TRP A 71 -5.01 2.52 7.11
N LEU A 72 -4.60 1.51 6.37
CA LEU A 72 -4.73 0.11 6.74
C LEU A 72 -3.37 -0.53 7.00
N VAL A 73 -3.36 -1.47 7.93
CA VAL A 73 -2.21 -2.34 8.22
C VAL A 73 -2.58 -3.81 8.01
N ALA A 74 -1.60 -4.61 7.63
CA ALA A 74 -1.69 -6.07 7.63
C ALA A 74 -0.91 -6.59 8.84
N GLU A 75 -1.57 -7.32 9.75
CA GLU A 75 -1.02 -7.77 11.01
C GLU A 75 -1.11 -9.29 11.17
N ILE A 76 -0.06 -9.88 11.73
CA ILE A 76 -0.05 -11.24 12.29
C ILE A 76 0.59 -11.15 13.68
N ASP A 77 -0.12 -11.62 14.72
CA ASP A 77 0.38 -11.75 16.10
C ASP A 77 1.07 -10.47 16.63
N GLY A 78 0.47 -9.29 16.36
CA GLY A 78 0.99 -7.98 16.78
C GLY A 78 2.12 -7.42 15.92
N ARG A 79 2.55 -8.14 14.87
CA ARG A 79 3.57 -7.67 13.92
C ARG A 79 2.92 -7.13 12.65
N ILE A 80 3.25 -5.90 12.28
CA ILE A 80 2.83 -5.27 11.03
C ILE A 80 3.71 -5.77 9.87
N LEU A 81 3.09 -6.38 8.87
CA LEU A 81 3.75 -6.94 7.69
C LEU A 81 3.76 -5.98 6.50
N GLY A 82 2.98 -4.94 6.57
CA GLY A 82 2.86 -3.89 5.58
C GLY A 82 1.67 -3.00 5.87
N TYR A 83 1.60 -1.90 5.17
CA TYR A 83 0.50 -0.94 5.29
C TYR A 83 0.22 -0.26 3.96
N CYS A 84 -0.98 0.28 3.83
CA CYS A 84 -1.37 1.15 2.71
C CYS A 84 -2.29 2.26 3.20
N TYR A 85 -2.35 3.34 2.47
CA TYR A 85 -3.27 4.45 2.76
C TYR A 85 -3.65 5.17 1.48
N ALA A 86 -4.75 5.92 1.55
CA ALA A 86 -5.12 6.88 0.53
C ALA A 86 -4.94 8.30 1.08
N ALA A 87 -4.59 9.24 0.21
CA ALA A 87 -4.43 10.66 0.55
C ALA A 87 -5.05 11.53 -0.55
N PRO A 88 -5.40 12.81 -0.29
CA PRO A 88 -5.79 13.72 -1.35
C PRO A 88 -4.69 13.84 -2.41
N TYR A 89 -5.03 13.61 -3.69
CA TYR A 89 -4.04 13.69 -4.76
C TYR A 89 -3.46 15.09 -4.94
N ASN A 90 -4.27 16.14 -4.74
CA ASN A 90 -3.83 17.51 -4.90
C ASN A 90 -4.71 18.45 -4.05
N LEU A 91 -4.11 19.50 -3.49
CA LEU A 91 -4.80 20.45 -2.60
C LEU A 91 -5.74 21.43 -3.31
N ARG A 92 -5.71 21.53 -4.65
CA ARG A 92 -6.65 22.37 -5.38
C ARG A 92 -8.05 21.77 -5.36
N SER A 93 -9.06 22.57 -5.06
CA SER A 93 -10.43 22.11 -4.80
C SER A 93 -11.08 21.26 -5.89
N ALA A 94 -10.70 21.48 -7.16
CA ALA A 94 -11.22 20.68 -8.27
C ALA A 94 -10.76 19.22 -8.24
N TYR A 95 -9.69 18.88 -7.48
CA TYR A 95 -9.21 17.50 -7.28
C TYR A 95 -9.84 16.79 -6.09
N ARG A 96 -10.83 17.39 -5.38
CA ARG A 96 -11.40 16.83 -4.14
C ARG A 96 -11.99 15.41 -4.27
N TYR A 97 -12.25 14.95 -5.48
CA TYR A 97 -12.76 13.61 -5.77
C TYR A 97 -11.68 12.65 -6.30
N THR A 98 -10.43 13.08 -6.28
CA THR A 98 -9.28 12.27 -6.71
C THR A 98 -8.35 12.06 -5.54
N ILE A 99 -8.01 10.81 -5.30
CA ILE A 99 -7.09 10.39 -4.25
C ILE A 99 -5.87 9.67 -4.84
N GLU A 100 -4.82 9.57 -4.06
CA GLU A 100 -3.61 8.82 -4.37
C GLU A 100 -3.43 7.71 -3.35
N ASP A 101 -3.04 6.52 -3.78
CA ASP A 101 -2.68 5.44 -2.87
C ASP A 101 -1.17 5.32 -2.67
N SER A 102 -0.82 4.77 -1.52
CA SER A 102 0.53 4.37 -1.18
C SER A 102 0.51 3.01 -0.49
N ILE A 103 1.48 2.14 -0.83
CA ILE A 103 1.60 0.82 -0.22
C ILE A 103 3.07 0.48 0.04
N TYR A 104 3.36 0.01 1.25
CA TYR A 104 4.69 -0.38 1.70
C TYR A 104 4.64 -1.71 2.44
N MET A 105 5.53 -2.62 2.08
CA MET A 105 5.65 -3.93 2.72
C MET A 105 6.88 -3.96 3.62
N ALA A 106 6.79 -4.65 4.75
CA ALA A 106 7.96 -4.96 5.56
C ALA A 106 8.97 -5.80 4.75
N ASP A 107 10.24 -5.71 5.10
CA ASP A 107 11.30 -6.47 4.44
C ASP A 107 11.01 -7.98 4.52
N GLY A 108 11.19 -8.66 3.39
CA GLY A 108 10.89 -10.09 3.25
C GLY A 108 9.41 -10.46 3.19
N GLU A 109 8.46 -9.50 3.22
CA GLU A 109 7.01 -9.77 3.20
C GLU A 109 6.37 -9.59 1.82
N THR A 110 7.15 -9.29 0.78
CA THR A 110 6.68 -9.21 -0.60
C THR A 110 6.41 -10.60 -1.21
N GLY A 111 5.52 -10.67 -2.21
CA GLY A 111 5.24 -11.91 -2.94
C GLY A 111 4.34 -12.93 -2.23
N LYS A 112 3.87 -12.62 -1.02
CA LYS A 112 3.02 -13.50 -0.18
C LYS A 112 1.51 -13.21 -0.30
N GLY A 113 1.10 -12.34 -1.21
CA GLY A 113 -0.31 -11.96 -1.39
C GLY A 113 -0.81 -10.85 -0.45
N ILE A 114 -0.03 -10.47 0.58
CA ILE A 114 -0.42 -9.48 1.60
C ILE A 114 -0.67 -8.10 0.96
N GLY A 115 0.20 -7.66 0.05
CA GLY A 115 0.01 -6.39 -0.66
C GLY A 115 -1.28 -6.36 -1.48
N GLN A 116 -1.67 -7.48 -2.08
CA GLN A 116 -2.96 -7.59 -2.78
C GLN A 116 -4.13 -7.48 -1.80
N ALA A 117 -4.07 -8.13 -0.66
CA ALA A 117 -5.12 -8.06 0.35
C ALA A 117 -5.27 -6.62 0.89
N LEU A 118 -4.15 -5.95 1.21
CA LEU A 118 -4.12 -4.54 1.64
C LEU A 118 -4.77 -3.61 0.61
N LEU A 119 -4.28 -3.65 -0.64
CA LEU A 119 -4.78 -2.73 -1.66
C LEU A 119 -6.23 -3.04 -2.06
N THR A 120 -6.67 -4.31 -2.03
CA THR A 120 -8.08 -4.67 -2.22
C THR A 120 -8.94 -4.03 -1.14
N ALA A 121 -8.58 -4.20 0.14
CA ALA A 121 -9.32 -3.62 1.25
C ALA A 121 -9.34 -2.08 1.20
N LEU A 122 -8.23 -1.46 0.80
CA LEU A 122 -8.16 -0.01 0.60
C LEU A 122 -9.16 0.46 -0.45
N LEU A 123 -9.19 -0.20 -1.60
CA LEU A 123 -10.11 0.12 -2.70
C LEU A 123 -11.58 -0.02 -2.27
N GLU A 124 -11.93 -1.11 -1.58
CA GLU A 124 -13.28 -1.33 -1.04
C GLU A 124 -13.71 -0.22 -0.08
N ARG A 125 -12.80 0.28 0.77
CA ARG A 125 -13.08 1.42 1.66
C ARG A 125 -13.23 2.73 0.89
N CYS A 126 -12.36 2.99 -0.08
CA CYS A 126 -12.44 4.19 -0.91
C CYS A 126 -13.70 4.23 -1.79
N GLU A 127 -14.20 3.09 -2.25
CA GLU A 127 -15.44 3.02 -3.04
C GLU A 127 -16.71 3.38 -2.24
N GLN A 128 -16.65 3.33 -0.92
CA GLN A 128 -17.74 3.77 -0.03
C GLN A 128 -17.78 5.28 0.20
N GLY A 129 -16.72 5.99 -0.19
CA GLY A 129 -16.60 7.45 -0.03
C GLY A 129 -17.04 8.22 -1.29
N PRO A 130 -16.83 9.54 -1.29
CA PRO A 130 -17.23 10.40 -2.39
C PRO A 130 -16.25 10.38 -3.56
N TRP A 131 -15.12 9.69 -3.43
CA TRP A 131 -14.04 9.71 -4.41
C TRP A 131 -14.41 8.99 -5.69
N ARG A 132 -13.89 9.48 -6.80
CA ARG A 132 -14.21 9.02 -8.16
C ARG A 132 -13.01 8.49 -8.92
N GLN A 133 -11.80 8.86 -8.50
CA GLN A 133 -10.55 8.44 -9.11
C GLN A 133 -9.52 8.14 -8.05
N ILE A 134 -8.75 7.06 -8.24
CA ILE A 134 -7.57 6.78 -7.46
C ILE A 134 -6.36 6.66 -8.39
N ILE A 135 -5.27 7.31 -8.01
CA ILE A 135 -4.02 7.37 -8.76
C ILE A 135 -2.93 6.67 -7.96
N ALA A 136 -2.16 5.83 -8.62
CA ALA A 136 -0.92 5.29 -8.10
C ALA A 136 0.26 6.02 -8.76
N VAL A 137 1.13 6.59 -7.94
CA VAL A 137 2.39 7.24 -8.35
C VAL A 137 3.54 6.31 -7.96
N ILE A 138 4.06 5.58 -8.96
CA ILE A 138 5.02 4.49 -8.70
C ILE A 138 6.40 4.94 -9.14
N ALA A 139 7.32 5.07 -8.18
CA ALA A 139 8.71 5.41 -8.45
C ALA A 139 9.46 4.22 -9.06
N GLY A 140 10.07 4.45 -10.22
CA GLY A 140 10.88 3.50 -10.98
C GLY A 140 10.06 2.55 -11.86
N THR A 141 10.33 2.58 -13.17
CA THR A 141 9.83 1.57 -14.13
C THR A 141 10.28 0.15 -13.78
N GLN A 142 11.31 0.01 -12.94
CA GLN A 142 11.82 -1.26 -12.43
C GLN A 142 10.97 -1.85 -11.30
N ASN A 143 10.07 -1.06 -10.68
CA ASN A 143 9.16 -1.51 -9.63
C ASN A 143 8.00 -2.34 -10.21
N GLN A 144 8.36 -3.41 -10.93
CA GLN A 144 7.41 -4.26 -11.65
C GLN A 144 6.40 -4.93 -10.72
N ASN A 145 6.77 -5.19 -9.46
CA ASN A 145 5.86 -5.79 -8.48
C ASN A 145 4.70 -4.85 -8.16
N SER A 146 4.97 -3.57 -7.93
CA SER A 146 3.93 -2.57 -7.70
C SER A 146 3.07 -2.34 -8.95
N ILE A 147 3.69 -2.19 -10.12
CA ILE A 147 2.98 -2.02 -11.40
C ILE A 147 2.06 -3.22 -11.69
N ALA A 148 2.55 -4.45 -11.47
CA ALA A 148 1.75 -5.66 -11.69
C ALA A 148 0.61 -5.78 -10.68
N LEU A 149 0.83 -5.42 -9.41
CA LEU A 149 -0.18 -5.39 -8.36
C LEU A 149 -1.32 -4.43 -8.72
N HIS A 150 -1.00 -3.19 -9.06
CA HIS A 150 -2.00 -2.18 -9.43
C HIS A 150 -2.75 -2.59 -10.70
N ARG A 151 -2.05 -3.10 -11.72
CA ARG A 151 -2.69 -3.61 -12.95
C ARG A 151 -3.68 -4.74 -12.64
N LYS A 152 -3.30 -5.69 -11.77
CA LYS A 152 -4.16 -6.81 -11.35
C LYS A 152 -5.44 -6.31 -10.67
N LEU A 153 -5.38 -5.18 -9.97
CA LEU A 153 -6.50 -4.55 -9.28
C LEU A 153 -7.22 -3.48 -10.12
N GLY A 154 -7.03 -3.49 -11.43
CA GLY A 154 -7.82 -2.70 -12.37
C GLY A 154 -7.28 -1.29 -12.64
N PHE A 155 -6.06 -0.97 -12.20
CA PHE A 155 -5.43 0.29 -12.60
C PHE A 155 -4.91 0.20 -14.04
N ALA A 156 -5.22 1.20 -14.85
CA ALA A 156 -4.67 1.37 -16.17
C ALA A 156 -3.40 2.24 -16.12
N HIS A 157 -2.41 1.92 -16.95
CA HIS A 157 -1.24 2.79 -17.13
C HIS A 157 -1.66 4.08 -17.85
N VAL A 158 -1.37 5.23 -17.23
CA VAL A 158 -1.70 6.55 -17.77
C VAL A 158 -0.52 7.17 -18.51
N GLY A 159 0.66 7.00 -17.96
CA GLY A 159 1.89 7.53 -18.52
C GLY A 159 3.11 7.30 -17.65
N THR A 160 4.27 7.64 -18.20
CA THR A 160 5.55 7.60 -17.48
C THR A 160 6.23 8.94 -17.68
N GLN A 161 6.67 9.54 -16.57
CA GLN A 161 7.52 10.72 -16.58
C GLN A 161 8.98 10.26 -16.45
N PRO A 162 9.81 10.44 -17.47
CA PRO A 162 11.21 10.06 -17.41
C PRO A 162 12.00 11.03 -16.50
N ASP A 163 13.04 10.52 -15.85
CA ASP A 163 14.04 11.31 -15.12
C ASP A 163 13.44 12.32 -14.14
N THR A 164 12.37 11.93 -13.41
CA THR A 164 11.62 12.84 -12.54
C THR A 164 12.26 12.95 -11.15
N GLY A 165 12.76 11.86 -10.59
CA GLY A 165 13.43 11.83 -9.30
C GLY A 165 14.90 11.51 -9.44
N TYR A 166 15.71 11.98 -8.47
CA TYR A 166 17.14 11.62 -8.40
C TYR A 166 17.46 11.07 -7.02
N LYS A 167 17.86 9.80 -6.94
CA LYS A 167 18.18 9.15 -5.66
C LYS A 167 19.24 8.06 -5.87
N PHE A 168 20.11 7.86 -4.89
CA PHE A 168 21.23 6.90 -4.94
C PHE A 168 22.10 7.04 -6.21
N GLY A 169 22.32 8.29 -6.67
CA GLY A 169 23.18 8.56 -7.81
C GLY A 169 22.57 8.24 -9.18
N GLN A 170 21.24 8.04 -9.27
CA GLN A 170 20.57 7.74 -10.53
C GLN A 170 19.25 8.52 -10.70
N TRP A 171 18.92 8.82 -11.94
CA TRP A 171 17.61 9.33 -12.32
C TRP A 171 16.56 8.21 -12.30
N ILE A 172 15.36 8.53 -11.88
CA ILE A 172 14.28 7.58 -11.68
C ILE A 172 13.03 8.11 -12.34
N ASP A 173 12.45 7.29 -13.20
CA ASP A 173 11.16 7.57 -13.82
C ASP A 173 10.03 7.46 -12.80
N VAL A 174 8.89 8.10 -13.09
CA VAL A 174 7.65 7.93 -12.33
C VAL A 174 6.57 7.37 -13.26
N VAL A 175 5.99 6.25 -12.87
CA VAL A 175 4.88 5.63 -13.56
C VAL A 175 3.57 6.05 -12.90
N PHE A 176 2.64 6.57 -13.69
CA PHE A 176 1.28 6.90 -13.26
C PHE A 176 0.32 5.82 -13.70
N MET A 177 -0.44 5.30 -12.75
CA MET A 177 -1.55 4.40 -13.01
C MET A 177 -2.81 4.97 -12.37
N GLN A 178 -3.98 4.67 -12.95
CA GLN A 178 -5.24 5.24 -12.50
C GLN A 178 -6.35 4.20 -12.56
N ARG A 179 -7.24 4.24 -11.58
CA ARG A 179 -8.45 3.46 -11.54
C ARG A 179 -9.65 4.35 -11.19
N ALA A 180 -10.80 4.13 -11.88
CA ALA A 180 -12.06 4.72 -11.49
C ALA A 180 -12.62 4.03 -10.23
N LEU A 181 -13.21 4.81 -9.33
CA LEU A 181 -13.94 4.36 -8.14
C LEU A 181 -15.44 4.58 -8.37
N GLY A 182 -16.25 3.55 -8.09
CA GLY A 182 -17.68 3.60 -8.34
C GLY A 182 -18.00 4.01 -9.80
N PRO A 183 -18.87 5.01 -10.03
CA PRO A 183 -19.23 5.47 -11.38
C PRO A 183 -18.11 6.24 -12.09
N GLY A 184 -16.99 6.51 -11.44
CA GLY A 184 -15.86 7.25 -12.01
C GLY A 184 -16.27 8.61 -12.59
N GLY A 185 -15.85 8.88 -13.82
CA GLY A 185 -16.19 10.11 -14.55
C GLY A 185 -17.48 10.03 -15.37
N SER A 186 -18.25 8.92 -15.30
CA SER A 186 -19.47 8.75 -16.10
C SER A 186 -20.68 9.54 -15.54
N LEU A 187 -20.64 9.88 -14.25
CA LEU A 187 -21.66 10.69 -13.59
C LEU A 187 -21.00 11.84 -12.80
N PRO A 188 -21.68 13.01 -12.70
CA PRO A 188 -21.22 14.06 -11.80
C PRO A 188 -21.14 13.53 -10.36
N PRO A 189 -20.17 13.99 -9.54
CA PRO A 189 -20.19 13.71 -8.11
C PRO A 189 -21.43 14.32 -7.47
N GLU A 190 -22.00 13.63 -6.48
CA GLU A 190 -23.05 14.22 -5.65
C GLU A 190 -22.48 15.38 -4.84
N ALA A 191 -23.30 16.45 -4.69
CA ALA A 191 -22.90 17.69 -4.02
C ALA A 191 -22.81 17.52 -2.50
#